data_1f05734c91720826770238160f6b7b7b
#
_entry.id   1f05734c91720826770238160f6b7b7b
#
_cell.length_a   1.000
_cell.length_b   1.000
_cell.length_c   1.000
_cell.angle_alpha   90.00
_cell.angle_beta   90.00
_cell.angle_gamma   90.00
#
_symmetry.space_group_name_H-M   'P 1'
#
loop_
_entity.id
_entity.type
_entity.pdbx_description
1 polymer ?
#
loop_
_entity_poly.entity_id
_entity_poly.type
_entity_poly.pdbx_seq_one_letter_code
_entity_poly.pdbx_strand_id
1 'polypeptide(L)'
;MDGVAGSRTVLARYDRVVNTNDDVYPRVADRFGEVLSHVTSDQWDNATPCDEWTVRDLVTHVIATHQRVYALVDPVGLADVDEESALIDQWAVVATTMRDALGSASLADALVPARNGEQPFSQMVGGLLMFDTLCHTWDLARATDADETLDTDAVAIAHERLGAVSDAIRVPGGFAAPIEPASNADAQTRFLNFVGRSVEVR
;
A
#
# COMPACT_ATOMS: atom_id res chain seq x y z
N MET A 1 -24.51 34.42 -14.07
CA MET A 1 -23.29 33.91 -14.72
C MET A 1 -22.23 33.58 -13.62
N ASP A 2 -22.47 32.58 -12.78
CA ASP A 2 -21.56 32.24 -11.63
C ASP A 2 -21.44 30.73 -11.48
N GLY A 3 -20.98 30.04 -12.54
CA GLY A 3 -20.86 28.59 -12.52
C GLY A 3 -19.46 28.02 -12.83
N VAL A 4 -18.43 28.86 -13.06
CA VAL A 4 -17.12 28.41 -13.57
C VAL A 4 -16.00 28.44 -12.54
N ALA A 5 -16.16 29.16 -11.43
CA ALA A 5 -15.10 29.32 -10.42
C ALA A 5 -14.93 28.07 -9.52
N GLY A 6 -16.02 27.34 -9.21
CA GLY A 6 -15.99 26.18 -8.33
C GLY A 6 -15.25 24.98 -8.92
N SER A 7 -15.36 24.76 -10.24
CA SER A 7 -14.76 23.61 -10.92
C SER A 7 -13.22 23.68 -11.00
N ARG A 8 -12.66 24.89 -11.17
CA ARG A 8 -11.20 25.10 -11.20
C ARG A 8 -10.53 24.88 -9.85
N THR A 9 -11.20 25.20 -8.75
CA THR A 9 -10.65 25.02 -7.40
C THR A 9 -10.62 23.54 -6.99
N VAL A 10 -11.61 22.76 -7.42
CA VAL A 10 -11.66 21.31 -7.17
C VAL A 10 -10.59 20.59 -7.97
N LEU A 11 -10.43 20.92 -9.26
CA LEU A 11 -9.39 20.36 -10.12
C LEU A 11 -7.97 20.72 -9.63
N ALA A 12 -7.72 21.96 -9.22
CA ALA A 12 -6.42 22.38 -8.68
C ALA A 12 -6.08 21.74 -7.32
N ARG A 13 -7.09 21.38 -6.53
CA ARG A 13 -6.88 20.54 -5.32
C ARG A 13 -6.59 19.09 -5.68
N TYR A 14 -7.26 18.57 -6.71
CA TYR A 14 -7.01 17.21 -7.21
C TYR A 14 -5.61 17.08 -7.82
N ASP A 15 -5.17 18.03 -8.64
CA ASP A 15 -3.82 18.07 -9.23
C ASP A 15 -2.72 18.21 -8.15
N ARG A 16 -2.96 18.96 -7.07
CA ARG A 16 -1.99 19.10 -5.97
C ARG A 16 -1.88 17.82 -5.13
N VAL A 17 -2.96 17.04 -5.02
CA VAL A 17 -2.99 15.74 -4.32
C VAL A 17 -2.32 14.65 -5.15
N VAL A 18 -2.38 14.72 -6.48
CA VAL A 18 -1.70 13.78 -7.39
C VAL A 18 -0.18 13.96 -7.33
N ASN A 19 0.33 15.20 -7.29
CA ASN A 19 1.78 15.46 -7.19
C ASN A 19 2.41 15.07 -5.85
N THR A 20 1.65 14.94 -4.76
CA THR A 20 2.18 14.45 -3.48
C THR A 20 2.27 12.92 -3.41
N ASN A 21 1.60 12.19 -4.31
CA ASN A 21 1.62 10.72 -4.33
C ASN A 21 2.85 10.13 -5.02
N ASP A 22 3.42 10.83 -6.01
CA ASP A 22 4.53 10.31 -6.80
C ASP A 22 5.78 10.09 -5.92
N ASP A 23 5.90 10.85 -4.81
CA ASP A 23 7.01 10.74 -3.87
C ASP A 23 6.70 9.85 -2.65
N VAL A 24 5.43 9.54 -2.35
CA VAL A 24 5.05 8.82 -1.13
C VAL A 24 5.16 7.31 -1.30
N TYR A 25 4.65 6.76 -2.41
CA TYR A 25 4.73 5.32 -2.65
C TYR A 25 6.19 4.80 -2.63
N PRO A 26 7.19 5.44 -3.28
CA PRO A 26 8.58 5.01 -3.18
C PRO A 26 9.09 4.90 -1.74
N ARG A 27 8.76 5.85 -0.85
CA ARG A 27 9.16 5.80 0.57
C ARG A 27 8.50 4.64 1.32
N VAL A 28 7.22 4.38 1.04
CA VAL A 28 6.49 3.24 1.62
C VAL A 28 7.11 1.91 1.16
N ALA A 29 7.43 1.79 -0.14
CA ALA A 29 8.09 0.61 -0.69
C ALA A 29 9.50 0.41 -0.13
N ASP A 30 10.27 1.50 0.04
CA ASP A 30 11.60 1.46 0.66
C ASP A 30 11.51 1.01 2.11
N ARG A 31 10.52 1.52 2.88
CA ARG A 31 10.31 1.11 4.28
C ARG A 31 9.93 -0.36 4.41
N PHE A 32 9.06 -0.87 3.53
CA PHE A 32 8.76 -2.30 3.49
C PHE A 32 10.02 -3.14 3.24
N GLY A 33 10.82 -2.75 2.24
CA GLY A 33 12.09 -3.41 1.92
C GLY A 33 13.10 -3.36 3.07
N GLU A 34 13.18 -2.25 3.82
CA GLU A 34 14.00 -2.12 5.00
C GLU A 34 13.59 -3.13 6.08
N VAL A 35 12.30 -3.18 6.46
CA VAL A 35 11.80 -4.15 7.45
C VAL A 35 12.06 -5.58 6.97
N LEU A 36 11.74 -5.88 5.69
CA LEU A 36 11.96 -7.19 5.10
C LEU A 36 13.43 -7.62 5.14
N SER A 37 14.39 -6.69 4.97
CA SER A 37 15.83 -6.98 5.00
C SER A 37 16.34 -7.46 6.35
N HIS A 38 15.59 -7.24 7.42
CA HIS A 38 15.94 -7.66 8.79
C HIS A 38 15.25 -8.95 9.23
N VAL A 39 14.37 -9.53 8.38
CA VAL A 39 13.71 -10.81 8.68
C VAL A 39 14.74 -11.92 8.73
N THR A 40 14.84 -12.58 9.89
CA THR A 40 15.74 -13.71 10.11
C THR A 40 15.11 -15.03 9.66
N SER A 41 15.93 -16.06 9.45
CA SER A 41 15.47 -17.35 8.90
C SER A 41 14.41 -18.06 9.76
N ASP A 42 14.39 -17.80 11.06
CA ASP A 42 13.44 -18.37 12.03
C ASP A 42 12.14 -17.57 12.16
N GLN A 43 12.06 -16.37 11.56
CA GLN A 43 10.89 -15.51 11.64
C GLN A 43 9.89 -15.71 10.48
N TRP A 44 10.28 -16.41 9.42
CA TRP A 44 9.43 -16.59 8.23
C TRP A 44 8.10 -17.32 8.51
N ASP A 45 8.08 -18.16 9.54
CA ASP A 45 6.89 -18.92 9.95
C ASP A 45 6.14 -18.25 11.11
N ASN A 46 6.56 -17.05 11.57
CA ASN A 46 5.84 -16.29 12.58
C ASN A 46 4.44 -15.90 12.06
N ALA A 47 3.45 -16.01 12.98
CA ALA A 47 2.11 -15.51 12.70
C ALA A 47 2.12 -13.97 12.56
N THR A 48 1.32 -13.44 11.66
CA THR A 48 1.15 -12.00 11.44
C THR A 48 -0.18 -11.49 12.01
N PRO A 49 -0.40 -10.17 12.08
CA PRO A 49 -1.70 -9.60 12.39
C PRO A 49 -2.79 -9.89 11.33
N CYS A 50 -2.43 -10.45 10.17
CA CYS A 50 -3.37 -10.94 9.18
C CYS A 50 -3.77 -12.38 9.56
N ASP A 51 -5.07 -12.64 9.72
CA ASP A 51 -5.57 -13.95 10.09
C ASP A 51 -5.05 -15.04 9.13
N GLU A 52 -4.54 -16.13 9.70
CA GLU A 52 -4.03 -17.31 8.98
C GLU A 52 -2.76 -17.09 8.14
N TRP A 53 -2.13 -15.90 8.16
CA TRP A 53 -0.92 -15.63 7.39
C TRP A 53 0.35 -15.68 8.26
N THR A 54 1.36 -16.37 7.75
CA THR A 54 2.73 -16.27 8.21
C THR A 54 3.42 -15.04 7.61
N VAL A 55 4.61 -14.69 8.07
CA VAL A 55 5.48 -13.67 7.46
C VAL A 55 5.73 -13.98 6.00
N ARG A 56 5.95 -15.28 5.65
CA ARG A 56 6.15 -15.70 4.26
C ARG A 56 4.92 -15.41 3.40
N ASP A 57 3.74 -15.80 3.87
CA ASP A 57 2.49 -15.56 3.14
C ASP A 57 2.24 -14.07 2.90
N LEU A 58 2.50 -13.25 3.93
CA LEU A 58 2.36 -11.80 3.84
C LEU A 58 3.30 -11.20 2.78
N VAL A 59 4.58 -11.56 2.81
CA VAL A 59 5.57 -11.03 1.85
C VAL A 59 5.25 -11.50 0.43
N THR A 60 4.90 -12.79 0.27
CA THR A 60 4.43 -13.35 -1.01
C THR A 60 3.23 -12.58 -1.55
N HIS A 61 2.24 -12.29 -0.69
CA HIS A 61 1.06 -11.50 -1.08
C HIS A 61 1.43 -10.10 -1.58
N VAL A 62 2.29 -9.39 -0.87
CA VAL A 62 2.71 -8.02 -1.26
C VAL A 62 3.40 -8.05 -2.62
N ILE A 63 4.35 -8.96 -2.84
CA ILE A 63 5.05 -9.11 -4.12
C ILE A 63 4.04 -9.45 -5.23
N ALA A 64 3.20 -10.47 -5.04
CA ALA A 64 2.21 -10.90 -6.03
C ALA A 64 1.19 -9.80 -6.37
N THR A 65 0.82 -8.96 -5.40
CA THR A 65 -0.09 -7.83 -5.63
C THR A 65 0.55 -6.80 -6.55
N HIS A 66 1.84 -6.48 -6.34
CA HIS A 66 2.59 -5.58 -7.21
C HIS A 66 2.73 -6.12 -8.62
N GLN A 67 3.05 -7.42 -8.77
CA GLN A 67 3.16 -8.08 -10.08
C GLN A 67 1.84 -8.03 -10.84
N ARG A 68 0.71 -8.32 -10.17
CA ARG A 68 -0.64 -8.22 -10.78
C ARG A 68 -0.97 -6.81 -11.23
N VAL A 69 -0.60 -5.79 -10.45
CA VAL A 69 -0.85 -4.39 -10.82
C VAL A 69 0.08 -3.97 -11.97
N TYR A 70 1.35 -4.37 -11.96
CA TYR A 70 2.28 -4.08 -13.06
C TYR A 70 1.85 -4.73 -14.37
N ALA A 71 1.31 -5.96 -14.32
CA ALA A 71 0.82 -6.68 -15.50
C ALA A 71 -0.32 -5.94 -16.24
N LEU A 72 -0.95 -4.93 -15.63
CA LEU A 72 -1.94 -4.08 -16.31
C LEU A 72 -1.31 -3.18 -17.37
N VAL A 73 -0.03 -2.87 -17.26
CA VAL A 73 0.73 -2.00 -18.19
C VAL A 73 1.82 -2.75 -18.95
N ASP A 74 2.33 -3.85 -18.40
CA ASP A 74 3.30 -4.75 -19.05
C ASP A 74 3.02 -6.22 -18.65
N PRO A 75 2.22 -6.96 -19.44
CA PRO A 75 1.79 -8.32 -19.09
C PRO A 75 2.90 -9.38 -19.03
N VAL A 76 4.10 -9.08 -19.50
CA VAL A 76 5.24 -10.01 -19.55
C VAL A 76 6.45 -9.52 -18.76
N GLY A 77 6.34 -8.34 -18.13
CA GLY A 77 7.48 -7.64 -17.54
C GLY A 77 7.99 -8.19 -16.22
N LEU A 78 7.17 -8.94 -15.47
CA LEU A 78 7.54 -9.55 -14.19
C LEU A 78 7.12 -11.03 -14.18
N ALA A 79 8.02 -11.90 -13.70
CA ALA A 79 7.71 -13.31 -13.44
C ALA A 79 6.80 -13.45 -12.20
N ASP A 80 6.05 -14.54 -12.14
CA ASP A 80 5.28 -14.91 -10.94
C ASP A 80 6.21 -15.09 -9.73
N VAL A 81 5.64 -14.92 -8.52
CA VAL A 81 6.40 -15.15 -7.27
C VAL A 81 6.86 -16.59 -7.20
N ASP A 82 8.13 -16.78 -6.88
CA ASP A 82 8.72 -18.07 -6.54
C ASP A 82 8.99 -18.14 -5.03
N GLU A 83 8.15 -18.86 -4.31
CA GLU A 83 8.22 -18.97 -2.85
C GLU A 83 9.44 -19.75 -2.36
N GLU A 84 10.08 -20.55 -3.25
CA GLU A 84 11.30 -21.30 -2.94
C GLU A 84 12.57 -20.43 -3.08
N SER A 85 12.48 -19.32 -3.82
CA SER A 85 13.57 -18.37 -4.00
C SER A 85 13.54 -17.27 -2.94
N ALA A 86 14.63 -16.50 -2.82
CA ALA A 86 14.74 -15.42 -1.85
C ALA A 86 13.72 -14.30 -2.12
N LEU A 87 12.67 -14.21 -1.30
CA LEU A 87 11.61 -13.21 -1.44
C LEU A 87 12.14 -11.78 -1.34
N ILE A 88 13.21 -11.54 -0.59
CA ILE A 88 13.85 -10.23 -0.49
C ILE A 88 14.41 -9.75 -1.85
N ASP A 89 15.01 -10.64 -2.63
CA ASP A 89 15.53 -10.30 -3.95
C ASP A 89 14.40 -10.03 -4.93
N GLN A 90 13.31 -10.81 -4.86
CA GLN A 90 12.11 -10.59 -5.66
C GLN A 90 11.44 -9.27 -5.34
N TRP A 91 11.35 -8.90 -4.05
CA TRP A 91 10.86 -7.58 -3.66
C TRP A 91 11.72 -6.45 -4.25
N ALA A 92 13.04 -6.57 -4.19
CA ALA A 92 13.94 -5.55 -4.74
C ALA A 92 13.71 -5.34 -6.24
N VAL A 93 13.51 -6.42 -7.01
CA VAL A 93 13.18 -6.36 -8.43
C VAL A 93 11.84 -5.66 -8.64
N VAL A 94 10.80 -6.09 -7.94
CA VAL A 94 9.44 -5.53 -8.06
C VAL A 94 9.42 -4.05 -7.69
N ALA A 95 10.00 -3.66 -6.56
CA ALA A 95 10.04 -2.27 -6.11
C ALA A 95 10.79 -1.36 -7.09
N THR A 96 11.89 -1.85 -7.68
CA THR A 96 12.63 -1.12 -8.71
C THR A 96 11.79 -0.95 -9.98
N THR A 97 11.17 -2.03 -10.47
CA THR A 97 10.32 -2.02 -11.66
C THR A 97 9.13 -1.04 -11.51
N MET A 98 8.49 -1.03 -10.36
CA MET A 98 7.39 -0.09 -10.07
C MET A 98 7.86 1.36 -10.04
N ARG A 99 9.04 1.63 -9.48
CA ARG A 99 9.64 2.98 -9.47
C ARG A 99 9.96 3.46 -10.88
N ASP A 100 10.55 2.59 -11.71
CA ASP A 100 10.86 2.90 -13.10
C ASP A 100 9.59 3.16 -13.92
N ALA A 101 8.54 2.36 -13.70
CA ALA A 101 7.25 2.55 -14.36
C ALA A 101 6.59 3.90 -13.99
N LEU A 102 6.66 4.30 -12.73
CA LEU A 102 6.18 5.61 -12.29
C LEU A 102 7.02 6.77 -12.85
N GLY A 103 8.31 6.56 -13.06
CA GLY A 103 9.21 7.52 -13.72
C GLY A 103 9.00 7.65 -15.24
N SER A 104 8.29 6.71 -15.86
CA SER A 104 7.94 6.71 -17.28
C SER A 104 6.56 7.33 -17.50
N ALA A 105 6.47 8.53 -18.06
CA ALA A 105 5.19 9.19 -18.31
C ALA A 105 4.22 8.32 -19.11
N SER A 106 4.72 7.53 -20.08
CA SER A 106 3.87 6.64 -20.89
C SER A 106 3.25 5.51 -20.09
N LEU A 107 3.92 4.99 -19.05
CA LEU A 107 3.39 3.96 -18.17
C LEU A 107 2.56 4.57 -17.04
N ALA A 108 3.06 5.64 -16.42
CA ALA A 108 2.38 6.31 -15.31
C ALA A 108 0.97 6.82 -15.69
N ASP A 109 0.83 7.36 -16.92
CA ASP A 109 -0.42 7.89 -17.45
C ASP A 109 -1.27 6.84 -18.18
N ALA A 110 -0.76 5.60 -18.36
CA ALA A 110 -1.52 4.53 -19.00
C ALA A 110 -2.82 4.26 -18.24
N LEU A 111 -3.95 4.21 -18.96
CA LEU A 111 -5.23 3.93 -18.35
C LEU A 111 -5.36 2.44 -18.04
N VAL A 112 -5.67 2.14 -16.79
CA VAL A 112 -5.88 0.79 -16.26
C VAL A 112 -7.29 0.66 -15.68
N PRO A 113 -7.87 -0.56 -15.64
CA PRO A 113 -9.19 -0.78 -15.07
C PRO A 113 -9.28 -0.31 -13.62
N ALA A 114 -10.37 0.39 -13.30
CA ALA A 114 -10.71 0.83 -11.95
C ALA A 114 -12.15 0.43 -11.62
N ARG A 115 -12.54 0.56 -10.35
CA ARG A 115 -13.88 0.17 -9.88
C ARG A 115 -15.01 0.85 -10.67
N ASN A 116 -14.83 2.12 -11.09
CA ASN A 116 -15.84 2.92 -11.76
C ASN A 116 -15.35 3.40 -13.14
N GLY A 117 -14.69 2.52 -13.90
CA GLY A 117 -14.17 2.86 -15.23
C GLY A 117 -12.66 2.62 -15.33
N GLU A 118 -11.91 3.63 -15.74
CA GLU A 118 -10.45 3.57 -15.88
C GLU A 118 -9.80 4.71 -15.08
N GLN A 119 -8.54 4.52 -14.71
CA GLN A 119 -7.71 5.51 -14.02
C GLN A 119 -6.25 5.40 -14.49
N PRO A 120 -5.43 6.44 -14.37
CA PRO A 120 -3.99 6.34 -14.58
C PRO A 120 -3.35 5.27 -13.70
N PHE A 121 -2.36 4.56 -14.24
CA PHE A 121 -1.58 3.56 -13.50
C PHE A 121 -0.95 4.16 -12.23
N SER A 122 -0.41 5.38 -12.31
CA SER A 122 0.12 6.10 -11.14
C SER A 122 -0.92 6.27 -10.02
N GLN A 123 -2.20 6.49 -10.36
CA GLN A 123 -3.26 6.55 -9.35
C GLN A 123 -3.58 5.18 -8.74
N MET A 124 -3.51 4.09 -9.53
CA MET A 124 -3.65 2.72 -9.02
C MET A 124 -2.54 2.42 -8.01
N VAL A 125 -1.29 2.76 -8.35
CA VAL A 125 -0.14 2.56 -7.46
C VAL A 125 -0.25 3.42 -6.20
N GLY A 126 -0.48 4.73 -6.33
CA GLY A 126 -0.62 5.66 -5.20
C GLY A 126 -1.89 5.47 -4.36
N GLY A 127 -2.81 4.63 -4.81
CA GLY A 127 -3.98 4.18 -4.06
C GLY A 127 -3.80 2.76 -3.52
N LEU A 128 -4.11 1.76 -4.36
CA LEU A 128 -4.15 0.36 -3.95
C LEU A 128 -2.82 -0.13 -3.38
N LEU A 129 -1.72 -0.01 -4.13
CA LEU A 129 -0.44 -0.56 -3.68
C LEU A 129 0.13 0.19 -2.49
N MET A 130 0.05 1.52 -2.48
CA MET A 130 0.55 2.33 -1.37
C MET A 130 -0.15 1.95 -0.05
N PHE A 131 -1.48 1.77 -0.07
CA PHE A 131 -2.23 1.43 1.14
C PHE A 131 -2.00 -0.02 1.59
N ASP A 132 -1.94 -0.95 0.64
CA ASP A 132 -1.64 -2.35 0.89
C ASP A 132 -0.24 -2.50 1.52
N THR A 133 0.77 -1.92 0.87
CA THR A 133 2.15 -1.96 1.35
C THR A 133 2.32 -1.27 2.71
N LEU A 134 1.63 -0.13 2.92
CA LEU A 134 1.68 0.60 4.20
C LEU A 134 1.16 -0.27 5.36
N CYS A 135 0.00 -0.91 5.18
CA CYS A 135 -0.57 -1.81 6.18
C CYS A 135 0.36 -3.00 6.45
N HIS A 136 0.82 -3.64 5.39
CA HIS A 136 1.66 -4.83 5.51
C HIS A 136 3.08 -4.54 5.99
N THR A 137 3.57 -3.30 5.85
CA THR A 137 4.81 -2.87 6.51
C THR A 137 4.68 -2.96 8.03
N TRP A 138 3.55 -2.48 8.57
CA TRP A 138 3.29 -2.58 10.01
C TRP A 138 3.06 -4.04 10.44
N ASP A 139 2.29 -4.81 9.67
CA ASP A 139 2.03 -6.23 9.97
C ASP A 139 3.34 -7.02 10.01
N LEU A 140 4.26 -6.79 9.06
CA LEU A 140 5.58 -7.41 9.00
C LEU A 140 6.45 -6.99 10.19
N ALA A 141 6.52 -5.69 10.47
CA ALA A 141 7.29 -5.18 11.60
C ALA A 141 6.81 -5.77 12.94
N ARG A 142 5.49 -5.85 13.13
CA ARG A 142 4.86 -6.46 14.31
C ARG A 142 5.21 -7.96 14.45
N ALA A 143 5.19 -8.70 13.35
CA ALA A 143 5.46 -10.15 13.34
C ALA A 143 6.95 -10.48 13.57
N THR A 144 7.85 -9.51 13.36
CA THR A 144 9.30 -9.70 13.43
C THR A 144 9.97 -8.88 14.55
N ASP A 145 9.17 -8.25 15.42
CA ASP A 145 9.63 -7.37 16.51
C ASP A 145 10.53 -6.21 16.00
N ALA A 146 10.29 -5.73 14.78
CA ALA A 146 10.96 -4.58 14.19
C ALA A 146 10.27 -3.26 14.58
N ASP A 147 10.85 -2.13 14.17
CA ASP A 147 10.25 -0.80 14.35
C ASP A 147 8.96 -0.66 13.53
N GLU A 148 7.85 -0.44 14.23
CA GLU A 148 6.49 -0.34 13.66
C GLU A 148 6.14 1.05 13.10
N THR A 149 7.10 2.00 13.10
CA THR A 149 6.85 3.36 12.64
C THR A 149 6.60 3.40 11.14
N LEU A 150 5.46 3.98 10.74
CA LEU A 150 5.05 4.17 9.35
C LEU A 150 5.37 5.59 8.85
N ASP A 151 5.43 5.76 7.52
CA ASP A 151 5.54 7.07 6.89
C ASP A 151 4.33 7.95 7.23
N THR A 152 4.56 9.10 7.86
CA THR A 152 3.49 9.97 8.38
C THR A 152 2.63 10.59 7.28
N ASP A 153 3.22 10.89 6.11
CA ASP A 153 2.47 11.46 4.98
C ASP A 153 1.57 10.38 4.37
N ALA A 154 2.10 9.14 4.22
CA ALA A 154 1.34 8.00 3.75
C ALA A 154 0.15 7.67 4.67
N VAL A 155 0.36 7.69 6.00
CA VAL A 155 -0.69 7.51 7.00
C VAL A 155 -1.78 8.57 6.85
N ALA A 156 -1.42 9.84 6.71
CA ALA A 156 -2.38 10.94 6.55
C ALA A 156 -3.21 10.79 5.26
N ILE A 157 -2.56 10.47 4.13
CA ILE A 157 -3.22 10.24 2.83
C ILE A 157 -4.13 9.01 2.90
N ALA A 158 -3.66 7.92 3.51
CA ALA A 158 -4.44 6.70 3.65
C ALA A 158 -5.72 6.94 4.48
N HIS A 159 -5.60 7.62 5.61
CA HIS A 159 -6.74 7.93 6.48
C HIS A 159 -7.80 8.77 5.76
N GLU A 160 -7.38 9.81 5.02
CA GLU A 160 -8.29 10.67 4.25
C GLU A 160 -9.02 9.89 3.15
N ARG A 161 -8.28 9.10 2.36
CA ARG A 161 -8.83 8.42 1.18
C ARG A 161 -9.65 7.18 1.51
N LEU A 162 -9.19 6.35 2.44
CA LEU A 162 -9.89 5.14 2.84
C LEU A 162 -11.18 5.47 3.60
N GLY A 163 -11.21 6.58 4.35
CA GLY A 163 -12.43 7.06 5.00
C GLY A 163 -13.58 7.32 4.02
N ALA A 164 -13.27 7.80 2.82
CA ALA A 164 -14.26 8.08 1.78
C ALA A 164 -14.84 6.80 1.12
N VAL A 165 -14.18 5.64 1.28
CA VAL A 165 -14.54 4.36 0.63
C VAL A 165 -14.70 3.21 1.63
N SER A 166 -14.94 3.52 2.90
CA SER A 166 -14.88 2.58 4.03
C SER A 166 -15.64 1.25 3.82
N ASP A 167 -16.84 1.31 3.26
CA ASP A 167 -17.65 0.10 3.02
C ASP A 167 -17.14 -0.73 1.84
N ALA A 168 -16.49 -0.07 0.90
CA ALA A 168 -16.03 -0.68 -0.34
C ALA A 168 -14.75 -1.52 -0.19
N ILE A 169 -13.98 -1.27 0.87
CA ILE A 169 -12.73 -1.99 1.16
C ILE A 169 -12.94 -3.20 2.08
N ARG A 170 -14.15 -3.37 2.65
CA ARG A 170 -14.50 -4.45 3.60
C ARG A 170 -15.19 -5.60 2.88
N VAL A 171 -14.47 -6.21 1.97
CA VAL A 171 -14.90 -7.38 1.21
C VAL A 171 -14.07 -8.60 1.64
N PRO A 172 -14.50 -9.83 1.36
CA PRO A 172 -13.66 -11.01 1.61
C PRO A 172 -12.26 -10.83 0.99
N GLY A 173 -11.22 -10.98 1.81
CA GLY A 173 -9.82 -10.72 1.42
C GLY A 173 -9.42 -9.23 1.43
N GLY A 174 -10.31 -8.31 1.85
CA GLY A 174 -10.02 -6.91 2.08
C GLY A 174 -9.71 -6.59 3.55
N PHE A 175 -9.93 -5.33 3.94
CA PHE A 175 -9.68 -4.90 5.32
C PHE A 175 -10.73 -5.43 6.30
N ALA A 176 -10.29 -5.76 7.51
CA ALA A 176 -11.16 -6.18 8.61
C ALA A 176 -12.07 -5.03 9.10
N ALA A 177 -13.02 -5.37 9.98
CA ALA A 177 -13.89 -4.37 10.62
C ALA A 177 -13.06 -3.36 11.42
N PRO A 178 -13.45 -2.05 11.43
CA PRO A 178 -12.71 -1.05 12.17
C PRO A 178 -12.82 -1.29 13.69
N ILE A 179 -11.73 -0.95 14.38
CA ILE A 179 -11.65 -0.90 15.84
C ILE A 179 -11.83 0.56 16.25
N GLU A 180 -12.63 0.83 17.28
CA GLU A 180 -12.79 2.19 17.80
C GLU A 180 -11.49 2.65 18.48
N PRO A 181 -10.82 3.70 17.99
CA PRO A 181 -9.58 4.17 18.57
C PRO A 181 -9.82 4.90 19.90
N ALA A 182 -8.86 4.82 20.81
CA ALA A 182 -8.87 5.64 22.02
C ALA A 182 -8.93 7.14 21.65
N SER A 183 -9.55 7.97 22.49
CA SER A 183 -9.73 9.40 22.22
C SER A 183 -8.41 10.18 21.99
N ASN A 184 -7.33 9.72 22.62
CA ASN A 184 -5.98 10.26 22.52
C ASN A 184 -5.07 9.51 21.54
N ALA A 185 -5.61 8.57 20.72
CA ALA A 185 -4.83 7.83 19.74
C ALA A 185 -4.14 8.78 18.75
N ASP A 186 -2.91 8.47 18.37
CA ASP A 186 -2.18 9.18 17.32
C ASP A 186 -2.71 8.83 15.91
N ALA A 187 -2.16 9.47 14.88
CA ALA A 187 -2.61 9.30 13.50
C ALA A 187 -2.39 7.86 13.00
N GLN A 188 -1.24 7.26 13.31
CA GLN A 188 -0.91 5.90 12.91
C GLN A 188 -1.86 4.89 13.58
N THR A 189 -2.08 5.01 14.88
CA THR A 189 -3.03 4.17 15.62
C THR A 189 -4.44 4.27 15.05
N ARG A 190 -4.92 5.50 14.74
CA ARG A 190 -6.24 5.70 14.12
C ARG A 190 -6.34 5.04 12.75
N PHE A 191 -5.30 5.15 11.93
CA PHE A 191 -5.24 4.49 10.63
C PHE A 191 -5.27 2.96 10.78
N LEU A 192 -4.43 2.40 11.64
CA LEU A 192 -4.37 0.95 11.91
C LEU A 192 -5.69 0.41 12.44
N ASN A 193 -6.31 1.09 13.40
CA ASN A 193 -7.62 0.72 13.91
C ASN A 193 -8.70 0.81 12.82
N PHE A 194 -8.64 1.81 11.94
CA PHE A 194 -9.57 1.93 10.82
C PHE A 194 -9.48 0.73 9.87
N VAL A 195 -8.29 0.19 9.63
CA VAL A 195 -8.10 -1.02 8.80
C VAL A 195 -8.18 -2.33 9.60
N GLY A 196 -8.62 -2.27 10.86
CA GLY A 196 -8.91 -3.43 11.71
C GLY A 196 -7.69 -4.02 12.41
N ARG A 197 -6.59 -3.27 12.54
CA ARG A 197 -5.40 -3.70 13.28
C ARG A 197 -5.47 -3.22 14.73
N SER A 198 -5.29 -4.14 15.68
CA SER A 198 -5.13 -3.81 17.11
C SER A 198 -3.68 -3.42 17.38
N VAL A 199 -3.49 -2.22 17.97
CA VAL A 199 -2.17 -1.71 18.38
C VAL A 199 -1.89 -1.92 19.87
N GLU A 200 -2.72 -2.70 20.58
CA GLU A 200 -2.49 -2.99 22.00
C GLU A 200 -1.12 -3.66 22.20
N VAL A 201 -0.43 -3.24 23.27
CA VAL A 201 0.87 -3.79 23.65
C VAL A 201 0.70 -5.26 23.99
N ARG A 202 1.57 -6.12 23.41
CA ARG A 202 1.67 -7.55 23.74
C ARG A 202 2.17 -7.76 25.17
#